data_fbfa94074acf35a3eec93c4cffacc7af
#
_entry.id   fbfa94074acf35a3eec93c4cffacc7af
#
_cell.length_a   1.000
_cell.length_b   1.000
_cell.length_c   1.000
_cell.angle_alpha   90.00
_cell.angle_beta   90.00
_cell.angle_gamma   90.00
#
_symmetry.space_group_name_H-M   'P 1'
#
loop_
_entity.id
_entity.type
_entity.pdbx_description
1 polymer ?
#
loop_
_entity_poly.entity_id
_entity_poly.type
_entity_poly.pdbx_seq_one_letter_code
_entity_poly.pdbx_strand_id
1 'polypeptide(L)'
;MAEEAKKAELSIEEVLAGTSIADVYQAAKQLDGVVKKTHLIESPYFSDLCGNNVYLKPENLQNTGSFKLRGAYNKISQLNEDERKRGVITASAGNHAQGVAFAARALHCKSVICMPATTPILKVEATRAYGAEVVLYGDSFDDAYAKSLELQKKKGYVYIHPFNDQKVLAGQGTTALEIIDELKDVDAILVPIGGGGFASGVALATKAVNPNVKVIGVEPEGAACMEKSFMEGHVATLPAVDTVADGCAVKTPGDLTYAFCKKYLDQIITVSEMEIMSALLSLIEKHKLIAEGAGALSLAALNKLPFKGKKVAAIISGGNIDISTISALIDKALIARGRVFCFSVQLPDKPGQLLHVSQVLADENANVIKLEHNQSKVTDSFKKVVLEVTVETHGHDHVQRIIKALENAGFVVDKIY
;
A
#
# COMPACT_ATOMS: atom_id res chain seq x y z
N MET A 1 36.38 -12.65 24.80
CA MET A 1 35.68 -13.14 23.66
C MET A 1 34.58 -12.13 23.37
N ALA A 2 34.95 -11.04 22.81
CA ALA A 2 34.10 -9.94 22.36
C ALA A 2 34.92 -9.16 21.33
N GLU A 3 35.02 -9.76 20.15
CA GLU A 3 35.42 -9.10 18.91
C GLU A 3 34.34 -9.37 17.88
N GLU A 4 33.12 -8.93 18.18
CA GLU A 4 32.16 -8.59 17.16
C GLU A 4 32.59 -7.23 16.62
N ALA A 5 33.20 -7.32 15.44
CA ALA A 5 33.62 -6.15 14.70
C ALA A 5 32.45 -5.14 14.62
N LYS A 6 32.59 -3.98 15.26
CA LYS A 6 31.88 -2.77 14.90
C LYS A 6 32.09 -2.58 13.39
N LYS A 7 31.10 -2.92 12.57
CA LYS A 7 31.00 -2.32 11.23
C LYS A 7 31.05 -0.83 11.47
N ALA A 8 32.10 -0.18 11.00
CA ALA A 8 32.15 1.27 11.00
C ALA A 8 30.87 1.75 10.31
N GLU A 9 30.01 2.48 11.01
CA GLU A 9 28.85 3.13 10.41
C GLU A 9 29.41 4.08 9.37
N LEU A 10 29.15 3.78 8.08
CA LEU A 10 29.50 4.65 6.99
C LEU A 10 28.78 6.00 7.21
N SER A 11 29.49 7.10 6.99
CA SER A 11 28.84 8.41 7.01
C SER A 11 27.75 8.48 5.93
N ILE A 12 26.74 9.33 6.15
CA ILE A 12 25.68 9.55 5.15
C ILE A 12 26.28 9.88 3.78
N GLU A 13 27.37 10.66 3.72
CA GLU A 13 28.05 11.03 2.48
C GLU A 13 28.66 9.81 1.77
N GLU A 14 29.29 8.90 2.50
CA GLU A 14 29.87 7.66 1.93
C GLU A 14 28.76 6.75 1.42
N VAL A 15 27.63 6.62 2.13
CA VAL A 15 26.46 5.88 1.70
C VAL A 15 25.89 6.44 0.39
N LEU A 16 25.78 7.75 0.30
CA LEU A 16 25.23 8.45 -0.87
C LEU A 16 26.14 8.38 -2.11
N ALA A 17 27.46 8.27 -1.90
CA ALA A 17 28.42 8.15 -3.02
C ALA A 17 28.27 6.84 -3.82
N GLY A 18 27.59 5.83 -3.27
CA GLY A 18 27.45 4.52 -3.89
C GLY A 18 26.37 4.41 -4.98
N THR A 19 25.52 5.42 -5.18
CA THR A 19 24.46 5.41 -6.21
C THR A 19 24.19 6.81 -6.73
N SER A 20 24.19 6.97 -8.04
CA SER A 20 24.01 8.24 -8.73
C SER A 20 22.88 8.16 -9.77
N ILE A 21 22.55 9.28 -10.37
CA ILE A 21 21.60 9.33 -11.51
C ILE A 21 22.08 8.49 -12.70
N ALA A 22 23.39 8.31 -12.88
CA ALA A 22 23.94 7.48 -13.95
C ALA A 22 23.50 6.02 -13.79
N ASP A 23 23.42 5.52 -12.55
CA ASP A 23 22.94 4.18 -12.24
C ASP A 23 21.45 4.02 -12.56
N VAL A 24 20.66 5.07 -12.35
CA VAL A 24 19.22 5.09 -12.70
C VAL A 24 19.04 5.09 -14.22
N TYR A 25 19.84 5.85 -14.97
CA TYR A 25 19.82 5.81 -16.45
C TYR A 25 20.27 4.46 -16.99
N GLN A 26 21.28 3.84 -16.37
CA GLN A 26 21.68 2.49 -16.72
C GLN A 26 20.55 1.48 -16.45
N ALA A 27 19.89 1.59 -15.30
CA ALA A 27 18.74 0.77 -14.97
C ALA A 27 17.60 0.94 -15.98
N ALA A 28 17.32 2.17 -16.43
CA ALA A 28 16.30 2.44 -17.44
C ALA A 28 16.60 1.72 -18.78
N LYS A 29 17.86 1.70 -19.21
CA LYS A 29 18.29 0.95 -20.40
C LYS A 29 18.12 -0.56 -20.23
N GLN A 30 18.41 -1.10 -19.04
CA GLN A 30 18.26 -2.53 -18.76
C GLN A 30 16.81 -2.97 -18.66
N LEU A 31 15.91 -2.06 -18.26
CA LEU A 31 14.48 -2.31 -18.12
C LEU A 31 13.69 -2.12 -19.42
N ASP A 32 14.33 -1.57 -20.44
CA ASP A 32 13.68 -1.39 -21.75
C ASP A 32 13.25 -2.74 -22.34
N GLY A 33 12.00 -2.82 -22.79
CA GLY A 33 11.37 -4.06 -23.25
C GLY A 33 11.03 -5.08 -22.15
N VAL A 34 11.41 -4.84 -20.90
CA VAL A 34 11.12 -5.74 -19.75
C VAL A 34 9.93 -5.26 -18.95
N VAL A 35 9.89 -3.98 -18.61
CA VAL A 35 8.79 -3.37 -17.86
C VAL A 35 7.78 -2.73 -18.81
N LYS A 36 6.52 -2.70 -18.38
CA LYS A 36 5.52 -1.89 -19.09
C LYS A 36 5.78 -0.41 -18.82
N LYS A 37 5.68 0.40 -19.86
CA LYS A 37 5.60 1.85 -19.70
C LYS A 37 4.21 2.19 -19.17
N THR A 38 4.09 2.39 -17.85
CA THR A 38 2.82 2.70 -17.19
C THR A 38 2.54 4.19 -17.36
N HIS A 39 1.88 4.56 -18.47
CA HIS A 39 1.61 5.95 -18.80
C HIS A 39 0.81 6.67 -17.72
N LEU A 40 1.03 7.97 -17.58
CA LEU A 40 0.30 8.82 -16.65
C LEU A 40 -1.19 8.90 -17.05
N ILE A 41 -2.05 8.81 -16.05
CA ILE A 41 -3.50 8.96 -16.19
C ILE A 41 -3.92 10.26 -15.50
N GLU A 42 -4.43 11.23 -16.24
CA GLU A 42 -5.01 12.43 -15.65
C GLU A 42 -6.25 12.07 -14.82
N SER A 43 -6.37 12.69 -13.65
CA SER A 43 -7.46 12.43 -12.72
C SER A 43 -8.26 13.69 -12.40
N PRO A 44 -9.32 13.99 -13.15
CA PRO A 44 -10.20 15.10 -12.81
C PRO A 44 -10.79 14.99 -11.41
N TYR A 45 -11.20 13.80 -11.01
CA TYR A 45 -11.78 13.57 -9.68
C TYR A 45 -10.83 13.94 -8.53
N PHE A 46 -9.58 13.44 -8.55
CA PHE A 46 -8.62 13.79 -7.52
C PHE A 46 -8.12 15.23 -7.64
N SER A 47 -8.14 15.79 -8.85
CA SER A 47 -7.83 17.21 -9.08
C SER A 47 -8.85 18.12 -8.41
N ASP A 48 -10.12 17.88 -8.62
CA ASP A 48 -11.22 18.64 -7.99
C ASP A 48 -11.19 18.48 -6.46
N LEU A 49 -10.94 17.23 -5.98
CA LEU A 49 -10.89 16.93 -4.55
C LEU A 49 -9.79 17.70 -3.82
N CYS A 50 -8.61 17.82 -4.41
CA CYS A 50 -7.45 18.42 -3.73
C CYS A 50 -7.07 19.81 -4.23
N GLY A 51 -7.73 20.32 -5.30
CA GLY A 51 -7.43 21.63 -5.89
C GLY A 51 -6.06 21.73 -6.57
N ASN A 52 -5.53 20.61 -7.06
CA ASN A 52 -4.30 20.50 -7.85
C ASN A 52 -4.61 19.76 -9.17
N ASN A 53 -3.68 19.76 -10.13
CA ASN A 53 -3.79 18.95 -11.34
C ASN A 53 -3.12 17.58 -11.08
N VAL A 54 -3.90 16.55 -10.86
CA VAL A 54 -3.41 15.22 -10.42
C VAL A 54 -3.26 14.27 -11.59
N TYR A 55 -2.10 13.63 -11.67
CA TYR A 55 -1.74 12.58 -12.61
C TYR A 55 -1.36 11.32 -11.85
N LEU A 56 -1.93 10.17 -12.23
CA LEU A 56 -1.69 8.88 -11.59
C LEU A 56 -0.61 8.13 -12.35
N LYS A 57 0.44 7.66 -11.66
CA LYS A 57 1.44 6.73 -12.19
C LYS A 57 1.07 5.30 -11.79
N PRO A 58 0.42 4.51 -12.68
CA PRO A 58 -0.22 3.25 -12.30
C PRO A 58 0.74 2.06 -12.32
N GLU A 59 1.71 1.98 -11.39
CA GLU A 59 2.60 0.82 -11.26
C GLU A 59 1.87 -0.47 -10.81
N ASN A 60 0.62 -0.37 -10.37
CA ASN A 60 -0.28 -1.52 -10.19
C ASN A 60 -0.60 -2.25 -11.50
N LEU A 61 -0.42 -1.62 -12.66
CA LEU A 61 -0.59 -2.22 -13.99
C LEU A 61 0.69 -2.85 -14.55
N GLN A 62 1.79 -2.85 -13.81
CA GLN A 62 3.05 -3.46 -14.20
C GLN A 62 2.92 -4.98 -14.35
N ASN A 63 3.84 -5.64 -15.05
CA ASN A 63 3.81 -7.08 -15.35
C ASN A 63 3.57 -7.98 -14.12
N THR A 64 4.13 -7.58 -12.95
CA THR A 64 3.93 -8.30 -11.68
C THR A 64 2.94 -7.59 -10.74
N GLY A 65 2.15 -6.65 -11.25
CA GLY A 65 1.19 -5.89 -10.46
C GLY A 65 1.81 -4.88 -9.50
N SER A 66 3.11 -4.55 -9.62
CA SER A 66 3.78 -3.54 -8.79
C SER A 66 5.11 -3.09 -9.34
N PHE A 67 5.61 -1.95 -8.86
CA PHE A 67 6.93 -1.38 -9.18
C PHE A 67 8.13 -2.29 -8.85
N LYS A 68 7.96 -3.26 -7.94
CA LYS A 68 9.06 -4.08 -7.39
C LYS A 68 9.87 -4.82 -8.45
N LEU A 69 9.26 -5.14 -9.58
CA LEU A 69 9.93 -5.73 -10.73
C LEU A 69 11.14 -4.90 -11.18
N ARG A 70 11.05 -3.57 -11.20
CA ARG A 70 12.08 -2.66 -11.68
C ARG A 70 13.42 -2.86 -10.94
N GLY A 71 13.38 -2.77 -9.62
CA GLY A 71 14.57 -2.96 -8.79
C GLY A 71 15.09 -4.39 -8.78
N ALA A 72 14.19 -5.37 -8.72
CA ALA A 72 14.58 -6.78 -8.74
C ALA A 72 15.31 -7.15 -10.05
N TYR A 73 14.76 -6.74 -11.19
CA TYR A 73 15.36 -7.00 -12.49
C TYR A 73 16.70 -6.28 -12.62
N ASN A 74 16.78 -4.98 -12.28
CA ASN A 74 18.01 -4.22 -12.35
C ASN A 74 19.13 -4.83 -11.50
N LYS A 75 18.81 -5.36 -10.31
CA LYS A 75 19.80 -6.06 -9.46
C LYS A 75 20.25 -7.37 -10.08
N ILE A 76 19.32 -8.22 -10.51
CA ILE A 76 19.65 -9.57 -11.02
C ILE A 76 20.35 -9.50 -12.37
N SER A 77 20.02 -8.55 -13.24
CA SER A 77 20.67 -8.38 -14.54
C SER A 77 22.16 -8.04 -14.44
N GLN A 78 22.59 -7.44 -13.32
CA GLN A 78 23.97 -7.04 -13.05
C GLN A 78 24.77 -8.09 -12.27
N LEU A 79 24.23 -9.28 -12.05
CA LEU A 79 24.97 -10.39 -11.45
C LEU A 79 25.98 -10.94 -12.45
N ASN A 80 27.19 -11.24 -11.97
CA ASN A 80 28.17 -11.94 -12.76
C ASN A 80 27.75 -13.42 -13.01
N GLU A 81 28.46 -14.11 -13.87
CA GLU A 81 28.09 -15.47 -14.29
C GLU A 81 28.05 -16.46 -13.11
N ASP A 82 29.02 -16.37 -12.18
CA ASP A 82 29.09 -17.26 -11.02
C ASP A 82 27.99 -16.97 -10.00
N GLU A 83 27.65 -15.69 -9.78
CA GLU A 83 26.53 -15.28 -8.97
C GLU A 83 25.19 -15.78 -9.54
N ARG A 84 25.05 -15.66 -10.87
CA ARG A 84 23.84 -16.13 -11.57
C ARG A 84 23.70 -17.64 -11.51
N LYS A 85 24.80 -18.40 -11.65
CA LYS A 85 24.81 -19.86 -11.50
C LYS A 85 24.41 -20.31 -10.09
N ARG A 86 24.85 -19.58 -9.05
CA ARG A 86 24.42 -19.87 -7.67
C ARG A 86 22.92 -19.63 -7.47
N GLY A 87 22.37 -18.64 -8.15
CA GLY A 87 20.97 -18.24 -7.99
C GLY A 87 20.74 -17.16 -6.94
N VAL A 88 19.51 -16.72 -6.82
CA VAL A 88 19.10 -15.63 -5.93
C VAL A 88 18.13 -16.10 -4.85
N ILE A 89 18.11 -15.40 -3.73
CA ILE A 89 17.20 -15.66 -2.61
C ILE A 89 16.64 -14.36 -2.05
N THR A 90 15.40 -14.39 -1.57
CA THR A 90 14.81 -13.33 -0.76
C THR A 90 13.77 -13.89 0.22
N ALA A 91 13.39 -13.09 1.21
CA ALA A 91 12.22 -13.32 2.05
C ALA A 91 11.14 -12.29 1.73
N SER A 92 9.99 -12.75 1.26
CA SER A 92 8.83 -11.88 0.99
C SER A 92 7.62 -12.74 0.63
N ALA A 93 6.44 -12.38 1.13
CA ALA A 93 5.17 -13.01 0.76
C ALA A 93 4.32 -12.16 -0.23
N GLY A 94 4.87 -11.04 -0.75
CA GLY A 94 4.12 -10.10 -1.57
C GLY A 94 4.83 -9.67 -2.85
N ASN A 95 4.74 -8.38 -3.15
CA ASN A 95 5.23 -7.78 -4.39
C ASN A 95 6.69 -8.07 -4.72
N HIS A 96 7.56 -8.07 -3.70
CA HIS A 96 8.98 -8.33 -3.92
C HIS A 96 9.25 -9.78 -4.31
N ALA A 97 8.53 -10.74 -3.73
CA ALA A 97 8.61 -12.14 -4.11
C ALA A 97 8.33 -12.34 -5.59
N GLN A 98 7.21 -11.79 -6.08
CA GLN A 98 6.82 -11.89 -7.49
C GLN A 98 7.81 -11.14 -8.39
N GLY A 99 8.28 -9.95 -7.99
CA GLY A 99 9.27 -9.19 -8.73
C GLY A 99 10.59 -9.94 -8.91
N VAL A 100 11.11 -10.58 -7.85
CA VAL A 100 12.32 -11.39 -7.89
C VAL A 100 12.11 -12.65 -8.73
N ALA A 101 10.99 -13.36 -8.55
CA ALA A 101 10.68 -14.56 -9.30
C ALA A 101 10.58 -14.29 -10.80
N PHE A 102 9.84 -13.25 -11.20
CA PHE A 102 9.75 -12.82 -12.61
C PHE A 102 11.12 -12.45 -13.19
N ALA A 103 11.87 -11.61 -12.49
CA ALA A 103 13.19 -11.14 -12.96
C ALA A 103 14.17 -12.30 -13.11
N ALA A 104 14.21 -13.21 -12.13
CA ALA A 104 15.06 -14.38 -12.18
C ALA A 104 14.69 -15.30 -13.36
N ARG A 105 13.40 -15.55 -13.60
CA ARG A 105 12.92 -16.32 -14.75
C ARG A 105 13.37 -15.68 -16.08
N ALA A 106 13.15 -14.37 -16.22
CA ALA A 106 13.51 -13.64 -17.44
C ALA A 106 15.02 -13.65 -17.74
N LEU A 107 15.85 -13.77 -16.69
CA LEU A 107 17.31 -13.79 -16.77
C LEU A 107 17.90 -15.20 -16.63
N HIS A 108 17.07 -16.23 -16.73
CA HIS A 108 17.48 -17.65 -16.60
C HIS A 108 18.30 -17.93 -15.32
N CYS A 109 17.90 -17.31 -14.20
CA CYS A 109 18.52 -17.46 -12.89
C CYS A 109 17.60 -18.22 -11.95
N LYS A 110 18.14 -19.16 -11.16
CA LYS A 110 17.36 -19.84 -10.13
C LYS A 110 16.97 -18.84 -9.03
N SER A 111 15.71 -18.88 -8.59
CA SER A 111 15.23 -18.08 -7.45
C SER A 111 14.61 -18.94 -6.36
N VAL A 112 14.93 -18.60 -5.12
CA VAL A 112 14.36 -19.19 -3.89
C VAL A 112 13.69 -18.09 -3.10
N ILE A 113 12.42 -18.29 -2.76
CA ILE A 113 11.63 -17.31 -2.02
C ILE A 113 11.18 -17.91 -0.70
N CYS A 114 11.63 -17.37 0.42
CA CYS A 114 11.17 -17.76 1.74
C CYS A 114 9.93 -16.97 2.13
N MET A 115 8.90 -17.68 2.60
CA MET A 115 7.62 -17.10 3.03
C MET A 115 7.20 -17.74 4.36
N PRO A 116 6.45 -17.03 5.23
CA PRO A 116 5.78 -17.66 6.36
C PRO A 116 4.88 -18.81 5.93
N ALA A 117 4.76 -19.85 6.74
CA ALA A 117 3.86 -20.96 6.47
C ALA A 117 2.38 -20.55 6.44
N THR A 118 2.07 -19.44 7.12
CA THR A 118 0.74 -18.81 7.15
C THR A 118 0.39 -17.99 5.90
N THR A 119 1.31 -17.88 4.94
CA THR A 119 1.08 -17.11 3.70
C THR A 119 -0.10 -17.66 2.90
N PRO A 120 -1.07 -16.83 2.47
CA PRO A 120 -2.19 -17.24 1.65
C PRO A 120 -1.75 -18.00 0.40
N ILE A 121 -2.43 -19.11 0.11
CA ILE A 121 -2.05 -20.00 -1.00
C ILE A 121 -1.97 -19.28 -2.34
N LEU A 122 -2.84 -18.31 -2.60
CA LEU A 122 -2.85 -17.53 -3.84
C LEU A 122 -1.53 -16.76 -4.04
N LYS A 123 -0.94 -16.19 -2.98
CA LYS A 123 0.36 -15.50 -3.04
C LYS A 123 1.51 -16.47 -3.30
N VAL A 124 1.44 -17.67 -2.70
CA VAL A 124 2.41 -18.76 -2.92
C VAL A 124 2.37 -19.21 -4.39
N GLU A 125 1.17 -19.53 -4.91
CA GLU A 125 0.99 -20.00 -6.28
C GLU A 125 1.33 -18.92 -7.32
N ALA A 126 0.99 -17.66 -7.07
CA ALA A 126 1.39 -16.55 -7.94
C ALA A 126 2.92 -16.45 -8.08
N THR A 127 3.66 -16.68 -6.98
CA THR A 127 5.13 -16.68 -7.00
C THR A 127 5.69 -17.91 -7.71
N ARG A 128 5.12 -19.10 -7.47
CA ARG A 128 5.50 -20.35 -8.15
C ARG A 128 5.24 -20.29 -9.65
N ALA A 129 4.18 -19.61 -10.09
CA ALA A 129 3.85 -19.44 -11.50
C ALA A 129 4.97 -18.70 -12.29
N TYR A 130 5.79 -17.91 -11.62
CA TYR A 130 7.00 -17.32 -12.18
C TYR A 130 8.22 -18.25 -12.13
N GLY A 131 8.08 -19.50 -11.68
CA GLY A 131 9.15 -20.52 -11.67
C GLY A 131 10.07 -20.48 -10.44
N ALA A 132 9.72 -19.74 -9.39
CA ALA A 132 10.50 -19.71 -8.17
C ALA A 132 10.27 -20.96 -7.30
N GLU A 133 11.33 -21.42 -6.63
CA GLU A 133 11.24 -22.36 -5.51
C GLU A 133 10.74 -21.62 -4.28
N VAL A 134 9.57 -21.98 -3.74
CA VAL A 134 9.01 -21.37 -2.55
C VAL A 134 9.25 -22.25 -1.35
N VAL A 135 9.93 -21.70 -0.33
CA VAL A 135 10.20 -22.33 0.96
C VAL A 135 9.28 -21.71 2.00
N LEU A 136 8.30 -22.47 2.49
CA LEU A 136 7.42 -22.09 3.58
C LEU A 136 8.09 -22.43 4.91
N TYR A 137 8.26 -21.43 5.80
CA TYR A 137 8.95 -21.64 7.07
C TYR A 137 8.53 -20.65 8.14
N GLY A 138 8.25 -21.16 9.36
CA GLY A 138 7.83 -20.37 10.51
C GLY A 138 6.47 -19.71 10.33
N ASP A 139 6.05 -18.95 11.33
CA ASP A 139 4.74 -18.31 11.36
C ASP A 139 4.80 -16.80 11.07
N SER A 140 5.99 -16.23 11.15
CA SER A 140 6.24 -14.80 10.98
C SER A 140 7.16 -14.48 9.80
N PHE A 141 7.16 -13.21 9.37
CA PHE A 141 8.15 -12.72 8.40
C PHE A 141 9.58 -12.88 8.92
N ASP A 142 9.82 -12.66 10.21
CA ASP A 142 11.16 -12.75 10.80
C ASP A 142 11.70 -14.19 10.74
N ASP A 143 10.84 -15.20 10.91
CA ASP A 143 11.21 -16.61 10.75
C ASP A 143 11.62 -16.92 9.30
N ALA A 144 10.80 -16.49 8.35
CA ALA A 144 11.08 -16.69 6.93
C ALA A 144 12.36 -15.93 6.50
N TYR A 145 12.59 -14.74 7.04
CA TYR A 145 13.81 -13.97 6.82
C TYR A 145 15.03 -14.68 7.39
N ALA A 146 14.99 -15.15 8.64
CA ALA A 146 16.07 -15.91 9.24
C ALA A 146 16.39 -17.18 8.43
N LYS A 147 15.35 -17.88 7.96
CA LYS A 147 15.53 -19.06 7.08
C LYS A 147 16.17 -18.70 5.75
N SER A 148 15.83 -17.57 5.17
CA SER A 148 16.45 -17.12 3.92
C SER A 148 17.95 -16.84 4.09
N LEU A 149 18.37 -16.26 5.21
CA LEU A 149 19.77 -16.02 5.52
C LEU A 149 20.54 -17.33 5.77
N GLU A 150 19.93 -18.31 6.47
CA GLU A 150 20.50 -19.64 6.64
C GLU A 150 20.79 -20.30 5.28
N LEU A 151 19.79 -20.29 4.38
CA LEU A 151 19.91 -20.86 3.04
C LEU A 151 20.91 -20.10 2.17
N GLN A 152 20.93 -18.76 2.26
CA GLN A 152 21.94 -17.93 1.63
C GLN A 152 23.36 -18.39 1.98
N LYS A 153 23.63 -18.49 3.29
CA LYS A 153 24.96 -18.91 3.79
C LYS A 153 25.30 -20.33 3.36
N LYS A 154 24.35 -21.28 3.43
CA LYS A 154 24.56 -22.69 3.11
C LYS A 154 24.77 -22.96 1.62
N LYS A 155 24.07 -22.23 0.74
CA LYS A 155 24.02 -22.47 -0.71
C LYS A 155 24.75 -21.41 -1.53
N GLY A 156 25.17 -20.31 -0.91
CA GLY A 156 25.86 -19.21 -1.59
C GLY A 156 24.98 -18.37 -2.49
N TYR A 157 23.66 -18.38 -2.31
CA TYR A 157 22.73 -17.57 -3.07
C TYR A 157 23.03 -16.08 -2.92
N VAL A 158 22.75 -15.29 -3.96
CA VAL A 158 22.79 -13.83 -3.87
C VAL A 158 21.48 -13.32 -3.27
N TYR A 159 21.58 -12.57 -2.18
CA TYR A 159 20.39 -11.99 -1.54
C TYR A 159 19.88 -10.79 -2.33
N ILE A 160 18.59 -10.79 -2.65
CA ILE A 160 17.92 -9.66 -3.29
C ILE A 160 17.07 -8.95 -2.23
N HIS A 161 17.62 -7.86 -1.69
CA HIS A 161 16.97 -7.11 -0.61
C HIS A 161 15.78 -6.31 -1.13
N PRO A 162 14.63 -6.27 -0.43
CA PRO A 162 13.40 -5.64 -0.92
C PRO A 162 13.49 -4.11 -1.05
N PHE A 163 14.45 -3.45 -0.40
CA PHE A 163 14.61 -1.98 -0.42
C PHE A 163 16.03 -1.48 -0.11
N ASN A 164 16.80 -2.14 0.75
CA ASN A 164 18.10 -1.66 1.24
C ASN A 164 19.25 -2.17 0.35
N ASP A 165 19.22 -1.81 -0.93
CA ASP A 165 20.22 -2.19 -1.95
C ASP A 165 20.32 -1.10 -3.02
N GLN A 166 21.53 -0.68 -3.34
CA GLN A 166 21.82 0.40 -4.30
C GLN A 166 21.28 0.11 -5.70
N LYS A 167 21.42 -1.11 -6.19
CA LYS A 167 20.95 -1.50 -7.53
C LYS A 167 19.42 -1.63 -7.57
N VAL A 168 18.83 -2.11 -6.48
CA VAL A 168 17.35 -2.13 -6.33
C VAL A 168 16.83 -0.71 -6.33
N LEU A 169 17.41 0.20 -5.55
CA LEU A 169 17.04 1.62 -5.49
C LEU A 169 17.14 2.29 -6.86
N ALA A 170 18.24 2.09 -7.60
CA ALA A 170 18.42 2.64 -8.92
C ALA A 170 17.35 2.17 -9.92
N GLY A 171 16.97 0.88 -9.88
CA GLY A 171 15.88 0.35 -10.68
C GLY A 171 14.53 1.00 -10.36
N GLN A 172 14.25 1.25 -9.08
CA GLN A 172 13.02 1.92 -8.65
C GLN A 172 12.95 3.39 -9.10
N GLY A 173 14.10 4.06 -9.18
CA GLY A 173 14.21 5.45 -9.64
C GLY A 173 13.77 5.67 -11.10
N THR A 174 13.75 4.60 -11.91
CA THR A 174 13.29 4.68 -13.31
C THR A 174 11.83 5.12 -13.43
N THR A 175 11.01 4.90 -12.41
CA THR A 175 9.63 5.39 -12.35
C THR A 175 9.57 6.93 -12.42
N ALA A 176 10.50 7.61 -11.73
CA ALA A 176 10.56 9.07 -11.77
C ALA A 176 10.99 9.60 -13.13
N LEU A 177 11.93 8.91 -13.81
CA LEU A 177 12.32 9.29 -15.17
C LEU A 177 11.13 9.26 -16.14
N GLU A 178 10.30 8.22 -16.05
CA GLU A 178 9.08 8.09 -16.86
C GLU A 178 8.07 9.20 -16.55
N ILE A 179 7.88 9.55 -15.27
CA ILE A 179 6.98 10.63 -14.86
C ILE A 179 7.44 11.97 -15.44
N ILE A 180 8.74 12.30 -15.28
CA ILE A 180 9.29 13.59 -15.73
C ILE A 180 9.33 13.66 -17.27
N ASP A 181 9.53 12.55 -17.95
CA ASP A 181 9.49 12.51 -19.42
C ASP A 181 8.09 12.81 -19.97
N GLU A 182 7.05 12.28 -19.36
CA GLU A 182 5.64 12.50 -19.73
C GLU A 182 5.06 13.83 -19.22
N LEU A 183 5.49 14.30 -18.05
CA LEU A 183 5.02 15.52 -17.41
C LEU A 183 6.22 16.42 -17.07
N LYS A 184 6.79 17.09 -18.06
CA LYS A 184 8.05 17.85 -17.93
C LYS A 184 7.95 19.03 -16.95
N ASP A 185 6.76 19.53 -16.72
CA ASP A 185 6.43 20.63 -15.81
C ASP A 185 5.74 20.15 -14.52
N VAL A 186 6.00 18.92 -14.10
CA VAL A 186 5.54 18.40 -12.81
C VAL A 186 6.10 19.25 -11.66
N ASP A 187 5.24 19.63 -10.72
CA ASP A 187 5.64 20.41 -9.53
C ASP A 187 5.96 19.51 -8.33
N ALA A 188 5.26 18.37 -8.21
CA ALA A 188 5.45 17.45 -7.09
C ALA A 188 5.18 15.99 -7.48
N ILE A 189 5.91 15.07 -6.85
CA ILE A 189 5.73 13.62 -6.96
C ILE A 189 5.48 13.07 -5.56
N LEU A 190 4.36 12.35 -5.38
CA LEU A 190 4.04 11.62 -4.17
C LEU A 190 4.42 10.16 -4.32
N VAL A 191 5.15 9.63 -3.35
CA VAL A 191 5.67 8.26 -3.38
C VAL A 191 5.45 7.55 -2.05
N PRO A 192 4.92 6.29 -2.03
CA PRO A 192 4.76 5.52 -0.81
C PRO A 192 6.11 5.14 -0.19
N ILE A 193 6.18 5.17 1.14
CA ILE A 193 7.32 4.71 1.92
C ILE A 193 6.92 3.48 2.75
N GLY A 194 7.68 2.40 2.59
CA GLY A 194 7.80 1.32 3.57
C GLY A 194 9.25 1.32 4.08
N GLY A 195 10.10 0.38 3.62
CA GLY A 195 11.53 0.40 3.95
C GLY A 195 12.35 1.49 3.23
N GLY A 196 11.74 2.35 2.44
CA GLY A 196 12.35 3.54 1.84
C GLY A 196 12.96 3.37 0.45
N GLY A 197 13.13 2.14 -0.07
CA GLY A 197 13.87 1.93 -1.34
C GLY A 197 13.21 2.56 -2.57
N PHE A 198 11.88 2.58 -2.64
CA PHE A 198 11.17 3.24 -3.73
C PHE A 198 11.30 4.76 -3.65
N ALA A 199 11.00 5.32 -2.48
CA ALA A 199 11.10 6.75 -2.25
C ALA A 199 12.53 7.28 -2.48
N SER A 200 13.54 6.53 -2.05
CA SER A 200 14.96 6.86 -2.29
C SER A 200 15.29 6.94 -3.78
N GLY A 201 14.87 5.92 -4.55
CA GLY A 201 15.12 5.90 -5.99
C GLY A 201 14.40 7.01 -6.74
N VAL A 202 13.12 7.20 -6.45
CA VAL A 202 12.29 8.27 -7.02
C VAL A 202 12.88 9.64 -6.67
N ALA A 203 13.24 9.88 -5.41
CA ALA A 203 13.77 11.16 -4.95
C ALA A 203 15.14 11.47 -5.57
N LEU A 204 16.07 10.49 -5.59
CA LEU A 204 17.36 10.63 -6.25
C LEU A 204 17.19 11.04 -7.72
N ALA A 205 16.38 10.27 -8.47
CA ALA A 205 16.18 10.51 -9.90
C ALA A 205 15.52 11.87 -10.16
N THR A 206 14.49 12.21 -9.38
CA THR A 206 13.77 13.48 -9.51
C THR A 206 14.69 14.66 -9.25
N LYS A 207 15.39 14.67 -8.11
CA LYS A 207 16.27 15.80 -7.72
C LYS A 207 17.47 15.97 -8.64
N ALA A 208 17.97 14.90 -9.20
CA ALA A 208 19.07 14.96 -10.16
C ALA A 208 18.64 15.52 -11.53
N VAL A 209 17.40 15.24 -11.98
CA VAL A 209 16.87 15.75 -13.26
C VAL A 209 16.31 17.17 -13.11
N ASN A 210 15.51 17.40 -12.07
CA ASN A 210 14.93 18.70 -11.77
C ASN A 210 14.82 18.91 -10.24
N PRO A 211 15.78 19.64 -9.64
CA PRO A 211 15.82 19.87 -8.19
C PRO A 211 14.63 20.68 -7.65
N ASN A 212 13.89 21.38 -8.52
CA ASN A 212 12.73 22.20 -8.12
C ASN A 212 11.46 21.36 -7.89
N VAL A 213 11.38 20.15 -8.44
CA VAL A 213 10.25 19.24 -8.23
C VAL A 213 10.29 18.75 -6.80
N LYS A 214 9.19 18.91 -6.07
CA LYS A 214 9.05 18.40 -4.71
C LYS A 214 8.82 16.89 -4.72
N VAL A 215 9.53 16.16 -3.87
CA VAL A 215 9.28 14.73 -3.65
C VAL A 215 8.75 14.53 -2.24
N ILE A 216 7.52 14.05 -2.15
CA ILE A 216 6.79 13.90 -0.90
C ILE A 216 6.62 12.42 -0.63
N GLY A 217 7.24 11.93 0.44
CA GLY A 217 7.04 10.58 0.93
C GLY A 217 5.71 10.44 1.65
N VAL A 218 5.05 9.28 1.52
CA VAL A 218 3.79 9.02 2.20
C VAL A 218 3.88 7.70 2.97
N GLU A 219 3.62 7.75 4.28
CA GLU A 219 3.58 6.59 5.17
C GLU A 219 2.17 6.41 5.78
N PRO A 220 1.74 5.17 6.08
CA PRO A 220 0.58 4.98 6.92
C PRO A 220 0.93 5.31 8.39
N GLU A 221 0.03 5.94 9.12
CA GLU A 221 0.23 6.29 10.54
C GLU A 221 0.64 5.08 11.39
N GLY A 222 0.06 3.91 11.10
CA GLY A 222 0.37 2.65 11.79
C GLY A 222 1.73 2.02 11.46
N ALA A 223 2.51 2.60 10.51
CA ALA A 223 3.85 2.11 10.13
C ALA A 223 4.78 3.23 9.65
N ALA A 224 4.79 4.39 10.33
CA ALA A 224 5.57 5.58 9.97
C ALA A 224 7.02 5.50 10.49
N CYS A 225 7.78 4.49 10.05
CA CYS A 225 9.13 4.26 10.54
C CYS A 225 10.17 5.26 10.01
N MET A 226 9.98 5.79 8.80
CA MET A 226 10.86 6.79 8.22
C MET A 226 10.63 8.16 8.84
N GLU A 227 9.37 8.57 9.05
CA GLU A 227 9.04 9.81 9.76
C GLU A 227 9.64 9.82 11.16
N LYS A 228 9.45 8.71 11.93
CA LYS A 228 10.08 8.55 13.24
C LYS A 228 11.60 8.68 13.16
N SER A 229 12.23 8.04 12.17
CA SER A 229 13.68 8.13 11.97
C SER A 229 14.12 9.56 11.65
N PHE A 230 13.33 10.34 10.92
CA PHE A 230 13.60 11.76 10.65
C PHE A 230 13.53 12.59 11.92
N MET A 231 12.53 12.34 12.78
CA MET A 231 12.37 13.04 14.06
C MET A 231 13.52 12.75 15.03
N GLU A 232 13.98 11.49 15.09
CA GLU A 232 15.06 11.06 15.98
C GLU A 232 16.47 11.36 15.42
N GLY A 233 16.57 11.65 14.12
CA GLY A 233 17.84 11.95 13.47
C GLY A 233 18.72 10.73 13.15
N HIS A 234 18.20 9.52 13.37
CA HIS A 234 18.85 8.23 13.08
C HIS A 234 17.81 7.18 12.70
N VAL A 235 18.25 6.03 12.19
CA VAL A 235 17.35 4.91 11.87
C VAL A 235 16.66 4.42 13.14
N ALA A 236 15.34 4.55 13.19
CA ALA A 236 14.51 4.17 14.32
C ALA A 236 13.69 2.92 14.02
N THR A 237 13.41 2.11 15.04
CA THR A 237 12.55 0.92 14.94
C THR A 237 11.22 1.18 15.64
N LEU A 238 10.13 0.87 14.97
CA LEU A 238 8.78 0.89 15.56
C LEU A 238 8.58 -0.35 16.44
N PRO A 239 7.90 -0.23 17.58
CA PRO A 239 7.61 -1.39 18.46
C PRO A 239 6.64 -2.38 17.80
N ALA A 240 5.69 -1.86 17.03
CA ALA A 240 4.71 -2.63 16.29
C ALA A 240 4.34 -1.89 15.00
N VAL A 241 3.70 -2.59 14.06
CA VAL A 241 3.09 -2.03 12.86
C VAL A 241 1.67 -2.57 12.74
N ASP A 242 0.73 -1.68 12.41
CA ASP A 242 -0.68 -2.01 12.21
C ASP A 242 -1.25 -1.13 11.10
N THR A 243 -1.39 -1.70 9.90
CA THR A 243 -1.90 -0.98 8.73
C THR A 243 -2.43 -1.92 7.67
N VAL A 244 -3.46 -1.48 6.93
CA VAL A 244 -3.95 -2.15 5.70
C VAL A 244 -2.97 -2.02 4.53
N ALA A 245 -1.95 -1.17 4.64
CA ALA A 245 -0.91 -0.98 3.65
C ALA A 245 0.23 -2.01 3.82
N ASP A 246 -0.07 -3.32 3.69
CA ASP A 246 0.86 -4.44 3.91
C ASP A 246 2.24 -4.23 3.27
N GLY A 247 2.28 -3.69 2.03
CA GLY A 247 3.53 -3.42 1.30
C GLY A 247 4.41 -2.37 1.96
N CYS A 248 3.87 -1.58 2.90
CA CYS A 248 4.55 -0.56 3.69
C CYS A 248 4.65 -0.89 5.19
N ALA A 249 4.17 -2.06 5.64
CA ALA A 249 4.22 -2.51 7.02
C ALA A 249 5.65 -2.91 7.45
N VAL A 250 6.54 -1.94 7.56
CA VAL A 250 7.96 -2.10 7.86
C VAL A 250 8.27 -1.45 9.20
N LYS A 251 8.90 -2.20 10.12
CA LYS A 251 9.26 -1.69 11.45
C LYS A 251 10.47 -0.76 11.42
N THR A 252 11.43 -1.02 10.52
CA THR A 252 12.72 -0.33 10.50
C THR A 252 13.09 -0.01 9.05
N PRO A 253 13.36 1.24 8.68
CA PRO A 253 13.85 1.58 7.35
C PRO A 253 15.28 1.05 7.17
N GLY A 254 15.76 1.00 5.93
CA GLY A 254 17.18 0.69 5.68
C GLY A 254 18.08 1.87 6.05
N ASP A 255 19.31 1.61 6.45
CA ASP A 255 20.34 2.63 6.66
C ASP A 255 20.63 3.42 5.36
N LEU A 256 20.84 2.69 4.27
CA LEU A 256 20.98 3.25 2.92
C LEU A 256 19.77 4.11 2.56
N THR A 257 18.56 3.56 2.70
CA THR A 257 17.34 4.26 2.28
C THR A 257 17.01 5.46 3.16
N TYR A 258 17.32 5.39 4.46
CA TYR A 258 17.24 6.55 5.36
C TYR A 258 18.11 7.70 4.87
N ALA A 259 19.38 7.42 4.53
CA ALA A 259 20.32 8.45 4.05
C ALA A 259 19.80 9.15 2.78
N PHE A 260 19.30 8.37 1.80
CA PHE A 260 18.74 8.92 0.56
C PHE A 260 17.45 9.71 0.81
N CYS A 261 16.51 9.18 1.61
CA CYS A 261 15.28 9.88 1.96
C CYS A 261 15.58 11.18 2.71
N LYS A 262 16.48 11.16 3.69
CA LYS A 262 16.89 12.34 4.46
C LYS A 262 17.47 13.45 3.60
N LYS A 263 18.21 13.08 2.56
CA LYS A 263 18.84 14.05 1.63
C LYS A 263 17.88 14.60 0.60
N TYR A 264 16.98 13.77 0.06
CA TYR A 264 16.28 14.10 -1.18
C TYR A 264 14.77 14.26 -1.06
N LEU A 265 14.13 13.80 0.04
CA LEU A 265 12.72 14.08 0.29
C LEU A 265 12.53 15.51 0.81
N ASP A 266 11.54 16.21 0.29
CA ASP A 266 11.17 17.54 0.78
C ASP A 266 10.25 17.45 2.01
N GLN A 267 9.44 16.41 2.10
CA GLN A 267 8.45 16.20 3.17
C GLN A 267 8.07 14.74 3.28
N ILE A 268 7.64 14.32 4.48
CA ILE A 268 6.90 13.09 4.70
C ILE A 268 5.50 13.48 5.20
N ILE A 269 4.48 12.80 4.70
CA ILE A 269 3.08 12.94 5.12
C ILE A 269 2.61 11.58 5.61
N THR A 270 2.00 11.52 6.79
CA THR A 270 1.32 10.33 7.28
C THR A 270 -0.16 10.38 6.98
N VAL A 271 -0.74 9.21 6.70
CA VAL A 271 -2.16 9.04 6.39
C VAL A 271 -2.78 7.95 7.25
N SER A 272 -4.02 8.18 7.66
CA SER A 272 -4.80 7.22 8.44
C SER A 272 -5.33 6.07 7.59
N GLU A 273 -5.69 4.95 8.24
CA GLU A 273 -6.33 3.79 7.60
C GLU A 273 -7.61 4.18 6.83
N MET A 274 -8.38 5.12 7.38
CA MET A 274 -9.61 5.62 6.75
C MET A 274 -9.35 6.38 5.46
N GLU A 275 -8.30 7.22 5.43
CA GLU A 275 -7.87 7.94 4.22
C GLU A 275 -7.42 6.96 3.15
N ILE A 276 -6.68 5.90 3.53
CA ILE A 276 -6.25 4.84 2.60
C ILE A 276 -7.45 4.10 2.01
N MET A 277 -8.40 3.65 2.84
CA MET A 277 -9.60 2.95 2.40
C MET A 277 -10.47 3.84 1.49
N SER A 278 -10.59 5.13 1.83
CA SER A 278 -11.30 6.11 0.99
C SER A 278 -10.65 6.29 -0.37
N ALA A 279 -9.31 6.36 -0.43
CA ALA A 279 -8.56 6.46 -1.68
C ALA A 279 -8.74 5.21 -2.55
N LEU A 280 -8.69 4.00 -1.94
CA LEU A 280 -8.95 2.72 -2.62
C LEU A 280 -10.34 2.68 -3.26
N LEU A 281 -11.37 3.03 -2.49
CA LEU A 281 -12.74 3.07 -3.01
C LEU A 281 -12.87 4.06 -4.18
N SER A 282 -12.23 5.23 -4.07
CA SER A 282 -12.23 6.22 -5.15
C SER A 282 -11.52 5.73 -6.41
N LEU A 283 -10.43 4.99 -6.30
CA LEU A 283 -9.76 4.36 -7.45
C LEU A 283 -10.69 3.40 -8.17
N ILE A 284 -11.38 2.53 -7.44
CA ILE A 284 -12.32 1.56 -8.01
C ILE A 284 -13.51 2.29 -8.68
N GLU A 285 -14.12 3.24 -7.98
CA GLU A 285 -15.33 3.92 -8.46
C GLU A 285 -15.07 4.87 -9.63
N LYS A 286 -13.97 5.63 -9.58
CA LYS A 286 -13.73 6.75 -10.52
C LYS A 286 -12.76 6.38 -11.64
N HIS A 287 -11.78 5.51 -11.37
CA HIS A 287 -10.74 5.14 -12.34
C HIS A 287 -10.81 3.69 -12.82
N LYS A 288 -11.64 2.84 -12.19
CA LYS A 288 -11.71 1.40 -12.49
C LYS A 288 -10.36 0.69 -12.30
N LEU A 289 -9.54 1.23 -11.40
CA LEU A 289 -8.24 0.70 -11.03
C LEU A 289 -8.32 0.01 -9.67
N ILE A 290 -7.72 -1.17 -9.58
CA ILE A 290 -7.55 -1.91 -8.33
C ILE A 290 -6.13 -1.66 -7.84
N ALA A 291 -6.01 -1.20 -6.60
CA ALA A 291 -4.74 -1.06 -5.90
C ALA A 291 -4.79 -1.79 -4.56
N GLU A 292 -3.64 -2.12 -4.02
CA GLU A 292 -3.48 -2.54 -2.61
C GLU A 292 -3.38 -1.32 -1.69
N GLY A 293 -3.45 -1.52 -0.36
CA GLY A 293 -3.37 -0.42 0.60
C GLY A 293 -2.13 0.45 0.42
N ALA A 294 -0.96 -0.16 0.25
CA ALA A 294 0.30 0.55 -0.04
C ALA A 294 0.25 1.32 -1.38
N GLY A 295 -0.49 0.81 -2.36
CA GLY A 295 -0.68 1.47 -3.66
C GLY A 295 -1.51 2.74 -3.59
N ALA A 296 -2.37 2.88 -2.59
CA ALA A 296 -3.27 4.03 -2.45
C ALA A 296 -2.70 5.17 -1.59
N LEU A 297 -1.56 4.97 -0.90
CA LEU A 297 -0.98 5.94 0.03
C LEU A 297 -0.80 7.34 -0.59
N SER A 298 -0.21 7.42 -1.77
CA SER A 298 0.00 8.71 -2.46
C SER A 298 -1.30 9.48 -2.68
N LEU A 299 -2.39 8.77 -2.97
CA LEU A 299 -3.71 9.37 -3.20
C LEU A 299 -4.37 9.81 -1.88
N ALA A 300 -4.19 9.04 -0.82
CA ALA A 300 -4.70 9.37 0.50
C ALA A 300 -4.11 10.68 1.03
N ALA A 301 -2.87 11.02 0.64
CA ALA A 301 -2.18 12.24 1.07
C ALA A 301 -2.55 13.51 0.28
N LEU A 302 -3.27 13.42 -0.85
CA LEU A 302 -3.53 14.56 -1.74
C LEU A 302 -4.19 15.75 -1.05
N ASN A 303 -5.14 15.50 -0.14
CA ASN A 303 -5.84 16.57 0.59
C ASN A 303 -4.97 17.26 1.65
N LYS A 304 -3.85 16.62 2.06
CA LYS A 304 -2.90 17.16 3.05
C LYS A 304 -1.81 18.03 2.42
N LEU A 305 -1.82 18.20 1.09
CA LEU A 305 -0.83 19.02 0.41
C LEU A 305 -0.99 20.49 0.76
N PRO A 306 0.11 21.20 1.14
CA PRO A 306 0.06 22.59 1.58
C PRO A 306 -0.05 23.61 0.42
N PHE A 307 -0.26 23.15 -0.80
CA PHE A 307 -0.34 23.97 -2.01
C PHE A 307 -1.51 23.56 -2.91
N LYS A 308 -1.92 24.46 -3.80
CA LYS A 308 -3.00 24.28 -4.78
C LYS A 308 -2.54 24.76 -6.15
N GLY A 309 -3.28 24.33 -7.20
CA GLY A 309 -3.02 24.72 -8.60
C GLY A 309 -1.74 24.15 -9.19
N LYS A 310 -1.14 23.12 -8.54
CA LYS A 310 0.12 22.50 -8.95
C LYS A 310 -0.10 21.21 -9.71
N LYS A 311 0.83 20.84 -10.60
CA LYS A 311 0.86 19.54 -11.29
C LYS A 311 1.49 18.51 -10.38
N VAL A 312 0.71 17.53 -9.96
CA VAL A 312 1.09 16.52 -8.96
C VAL A 312 0.99 15.12 -9.57
N ALA A 313 2.10 14.40 -9.59
CA ALA A 313 2.10 12.99 -9.92
C ALA A 313 1.97 12.14 -8.66
N ALA A 314 0.92 11.33 -8.56
CA ALA A 314 0.69 10.41 -7.46
C ALA A 314 0.95 8.97 -7.92
N ILE A 315 1.89 8.28 -7.28
CA ILE A 315 2.28 6.93 -7.68
C ILE A 315 1.36 5.90 -7.02
N ILE A 316 0.71 5.05 -7.83
CA ILE A 316 -0.01 3.85 -7.38
C ILE A 316 0.99 2.70 -7.43
N SER A 317 1.61 2.36 -6.30
CA SER A 317 2.80 1.51 -6.28
C SER A 317 2.55 0.02 -6.57
N GLY A 318 1.33 -0.48 -6.31
CA GLY A 318 0.98 -1.88 -6.53
C GLY A 318 -0.51 -2.16 -6.39
N GLY A 319 -0.93 -3.35 -6.83
CA GLY A 319 -2.31 -3.81 -6.81
C GLY A 319 -2.48 -5.30 -6.48
N ASN A 320 -1.47 -5.94 -5.89
CA ASN A 320 -1.52 -7.36 -5.53
C ASN A 320 -2.28 -7.57 -4.21
N ILE A 321 -3.58 -7.47 -4.28
CA ILE A 321 -4.51 -7.60 -3.15
C ILE A 321 -5.47 -8.78 -3.37
N ASP A 322 -5.80 -9.49 -2.31
CA ASP A 322 -6.77 -10.59 -2.37
C ASP A 322 -8.21 -10.07 -2.47
N ILE A 323 -9.04 -10.75 -3.24
CA ILE A 323 -10.44 -10.36 -3.47
C ILE A 323 -11.24 -10.26 -2.15
N SER A 324 -11.01 -11.18 -1.22
CA SER A 324 -11.63 -11.13 0.12
C SER A 324 -11.22 -9.87 0.90
N THR A 325 -9.96 -9.46 0.80
CA THR A 325 -9.47 -8.22 1.40
C THR A 325 -10.10 -6.99 0.74
N ILE A 326 -10.23 -7.00 -0.61
CA ILE A 326 -10.93 -5.92 -1.34
C ILE A 326 -12.36 -5.79 -0.84
N SER A 327 -13.10 -6.90 -0.72
CA SER A 327 -14.50 -6.88 -0.23
C SER A 327 -14.58 -6.24 1.15
N ALA A 328 -13.75 -6.69 2.11
CA ALA A 328 -13.75 -6.15 3.46
C ALA A 328 -13.36 -4.65 3.50
N LEU A 329 -12.42 -4.21 2.65
CA LEU A 329 -12.04 -2.80 2.57
C LEU A 329 -13.14 -1.94 1.95
N ILE A 330 -13.84 -2.45 0.93
CA ILE A 330 -14.98 -1.76 0.32
C ILE A 330 -16.09 -1.57 1.35
N ASP A 331 -16.46 -2.62 2.08
CA ASP A 331 -17.50 -2.56 3.10
C ASP A 331 -17.16 -1.51 4.17
N LYS A 332 -15.95 -1.55 4.72
CA LYS A 332 -15.47 -0.55 5.68
C LYS A 332 -15.48 0.87 5.11
N ALA A 333 -15.05 1.04 3.86
CA ALA A 333 -15.03 2.35 3.21
C ALA A 333 -16.44 2.90 2.95
N LEU A 334 -17.41 2.04 2.59
CA LEU A 334 -18.81 2.42 2.41
C LEU A 334 -19.44 2.86 3.74
N ILE A 335 -19.19 2.11 4.82
CA ILE A 335 -19.62 2.47 6.18
C ILE A 335 -19.03 3.83 6.58
N ALA A 336 -17.74 3.99 6.38
CA ALA A 336 -17.01 5.22 6.72
C ALA A 336 -17.51 6.46 5.98
N ARG A 337 -18.01 6.30 4.75
CA ARG A 337 -18.64 7.37 3.96
C ARG A 337 -20.13 7.54 4.26
N GLY A 338 -20.67 6.80 5.21
CA GLY A 338 -22.09 6.80 5.52
C GLY A 338 -22.95 6.32 4.37
N ARG A 339 -22.43 5.48 3.45
CA ARG A 339 -23.17 4.89 2.32
C ARG A 339 -23.81 3.55 2.69
N VAL A 340 -23.37 2.96 3.78
CA VAL A 340 -23.98 1.81 4.45
C VAL A 340 -24.13 2.17 5.91
N PHE A 341 -25.34 2.00 6.44
CA PHE A 341 -25.69 2.32 7.82
C PHE A 341 -26.42 1.14 8.44
N CYS A 342 -25.97 0.70 9.60
CA CYS A 342 -26.60 -0.35 10.39
C CYS A 342 -27.05 0.20 11.73
N PHE A 343 -28.29 -0.09 12.07
CA PHE A 343 -28.90 0.30 13.33
C PHE A 343 -29.79 -0.82 13.89
N SER A 344 -30.10 -0.73 15.17
CA SER A 344 -31.14 -1.57 15.78
C SER A 344 -32.23 -0.74 16.41
N VAL A 345 -33.44 -1.30 16.43
CA VAL A 345 -34.60 -0.77 17.15
C VAL A 345 -35.24 -1.87 17.95
N GLN A 346 -35.71 -1.51 19.16
CA GLN A 346 -36.52 -2.41 19.97
C GLN A 346 -37.99 -2.24 19.61
N LEU A 347 -38.65 -3.34 19.24
CA LEU A 347 -40.06 -3.35 18.88
C LEU A 347 -40.86 -4.21 19.82
N PRO A 348 -42.14 -3.85 20.08
CA PRO A 348 -43.09 -4.79 20.67
C PRO A 348 -43.20 -6.04 19.80
N ASP A 349 -43.22 -7.24 20.41
CA ASP A 349 -43.44 -8.49 19.68
C ASP A 349 -44.90 -8.66 19.29
N LYS A 350 -45.31 -7.94 18.23
CA LYS A 350 -46.68 -7.90 17.72
C LYS A 350 -46.69 -7.78 16.19
N PRO A 351 -47.67 -8.37 15.50
CA PRO A 351 -47.85 -8.17 14.05
C PRO A 351 -47.91 -6.69 13.66
N GLY A 352 -47.32 -6.33 12.53
CA GLY A 352 -47.34 -4.99 11.94
C GLY A 352 -46.19 -4.07 12.36
N GLN A 353 -45.39 -4.38 13.39
CA GLN A 353 -44.31 -3.51 13.84
C GLN A 353 -43.19 -3.35 12.78
N LEU A 354 -42.83 -4.41 12.08
CA LEU A 354 -41.87 -4.36 10.97
C LEU A 354 -42.36 -3.44 9.85
N LEU A 355 -43.67 -3.42 9.57
CA LEU A 355 -44.22 -2.58 8.51
C LEU A 355 -44.00 -1.10 8.83
N HIS A 356 -44.13 -0.65 10.07
CA HIS A 356 -43.90 0.74 10.44
C HIS A 356 -42.44 1.16 10.22
N VAL A 357 -41.47 0.34 10.62
CA VAL A 357 -40.06 0.61 10.39
C VAL A 357 -39.78 0.68 8.88
N SER A 358 -40.28 -0.30 8.12
CA SER A 358 -40.10 -0.36 6.67
C SER A 358 -40.71 0.84 5.94
N GLN A 359 -41.86 1.34 6.41
CA GLN A 359 -42.51 2.54 5.83
C GLN A 359 -41.61 3.77 6.04
N VAL A 360 -41.08 4.00 7.24
CA VAL A 360 -40.16 5.13 7.52
C VAL A 360 -38.93 5.07 6.62
N LEU A 361 -38.34 3.86 6.43
CA LEU A 361 -37.19 3.69 5.57
C LEU A 361 -37.52 3.95 4.10
N ALA A 362 -38.68 3.51 3.64
CA ALA A 362 -39.17 3.75 2.28
C ALA A 362 -39.41 5.25 2.02
N ASP A 363 -40.01 5.96 2.96
CA ASP A 363 -40.29 7.40 2.89
C ASP A 363 -38.99 8.22 2.81
N GLU A 364 -37.92 7.76 3.47
CA GLU A 364 -36.57 8.34 3.40
C GLU A 364 -35.75 7.85 2.20
N ASN A 365 -36.28 6.99 1.32
CA ASN A 365 -35.56 6.36 0.21
C ASN A 365 -34.31 5.55 0.66
N ALA A 366 -34.37 4.91 1.80
CA ALA A 366 -33.34 4.03 2.29
C ALA A 366 -33.58 2.60 1.81
N ASN A 367 -32.64 2.04 1.01
CA ASN A 367 -32.74 0.69 0.51
C ASN A 367 -32.22 -0.32 1.53
N VAL A 368 -33.09 -1.24 1.96
CA VAL A 368 -32.76 -2.28 2.95
C VAL A 368 -31.92 -3.37 2.26
N ILE A 369 -30.70 -3.58 2.72
CA ILE A 369 -29.79 -4.66 2.26
C ILE A 369 -29.78 -5.87 3.20
N LYS A 370 -30.00 -5.65 4.49
CA LYS A 370 -30.05 -6.73 5.47
C LYS A 370 -31.04 -6.40 6.55
N LEU A 371 -31.77 -7.43 7.01
CA LEU A 371 -32.75 -7.32 8.08
C LEU A 371 -32.68 -8.56 8.95
N GLU A 372 -32.46 -8.39 10.23
CA GLU A 372 -32.44 -9.45 11.21
C GLU A 372 -33.47 -9.17 12.33
N HIS A 373 -34.47 -10.04 12.42
CA HIS A 373 -35.46 -10.01 13.51
C HIS A 373 -35.06 -11.03 14.57
N ASN A 374 -34.61 -10.55 15.74
CA ASN A 374 -34.01 -11.41 16.74
C ASN A 374 -34.75 -11.31 18.08
N GLN A 375 -35.45 -12.37 18.45
CA GLN A 375 -36.17 -12.47 19.73
C GLN A 375 -35.21 -12.76 20.90
N SER A 376 -34.06 -13.37 20.66
CA SER A 376 -33.13 -13.81 21.70
C SER A 376 -32.20 -12.71 22.22
N LYS A 377 -32.08 -11.58 21.51
CA LYS A 377 -31.23 -10.45 21.95
C LYS A 377 -31.81 -9.60 23.07
N VAL A 378 -33.11 -9.72 23.38
CA VAL A 378 -33.76 -9.03 24.48
C VAL A 378 -33.88 -9.98 25.67
N THR A 379 -33.10 -9.73 26.70
CA THR A 379 -33.04 -10.60 27.90
C THR A 379 -33.91 -10.13 29.06
N ASP A 380 -34.36 -8.87 29.04
CA ASP A 380 -35.12 -8.21 30.10
C ASP A 380 -36.66 -8.18 29.86
N SER A 381 -37.13 -8.60 28.68
CA SER A 381 -38.53 -8.60 28.32
C SER A 381 -38.91 -9.62 27.26
N PHE A 382 -39.84 -10.51 27.58
CA PHE A 382 -40.44 -11.46 26.60
C PHE A 382 -41.44 -10.81 25.63
N LYS A 383 -41.73 -9.50 25.78
CA LYS A 383 -42.68 -8.77 24.94
C LYS A 383 -42.02 -7.86 23.90
N LYS A 384 -40.71 -7.88 23.85
CA LYS A 384 -39.93 -7.06 22.94
C LYS A 384 -39.00 -7.92 22.08
N VAL A 385 -38.71 -7.44 20.89
CA VAL A 385 -37.74 -8.02 19.96
C VAL A 385 -36.79 -6.93 19.48
N VAL A 386 -35.58 -7.32 19.08
CA VAL A 386 -34.64 -6.42 18.41
C VAL A 386 -34.77 -6.65 16.90
N LEU A 387 -35.01 -5.58 16.17
CA LEU A 387 -34.87 -5.54 14.72
C LEU A 387 -33.56 -4.82 14.38
N GLU A 388 -32.64 -5.52 13.76
CA GLU A 388 -31.39 -4.97 13.24
C GLU A 388 -31.53 -4.78 11.72
N VAL A 389 -31.26 -3.58 11.23
CA VAL A 389 -31.44 -3.22 9.83
C VAL A 389 -30.18 -2.57 9.31
N THR A 390 -29.73 -3.06 8.16
CA THR A 390 -28.66 -2.42 7.37
C THR A 390 -29.26 -1.84 6.10
N VAL A 391 -28.98 -0.58 5.83
CA VAL A 391 -29.51 0.17 4.67
C VAL A 391 -28.41 0.80 3.86
N GLU A 392 -28.62 0.89 2.54
CA GLU A 392 -27.86 1.79 1.68
C GLU A 392 -28.36 3.23 1.86
N THR A 393 -27.44 4.15 1.86
CA THR A 393 -27.72 5.58 2.07
C THR A 393 -26.89 6.46 1.12
N HIS A 394 -27.20 7.75 1.06
CA HIS A 394 -26.50 8.73 0.21
C HIS A 394 -25.39 9.50 0.94
N GLY A 395 -24.98 9.04 2.13
CA GLY A 395 -23.96 9.67 2.97
C GLY A 395 -24.48 10.07 4.35
N HIS A 396 -23.62 10.69 5.14
CA HIS A 396 -23.89 10.98 6.56
C HIS A 396 -25.16 11.83 6.80
N ASP A 397 -25.41 12.81 5.95
CA ASP A 397 -26.63 13.64 6.06
C ASP A 397 -27.90 12.80 5.88
N HIS A 398 -27.87 11.82 4.99
CA HIS A 398 -28.99 10.89 4.81
C HIS A 398 -29.15 9.98 6.02
N VAL A 399 -28.06 9.48 6.60
CA VAL A 399 -28.08 8.70 7.86
C VAL A 399 -28.74 9.50 8.97
N GLN A 400 -28.40 10.79 9.13
CA GLN A 400 -29.00 11.64 10.16
C GLN A 400 -30.52 11.84 9.95
N ARG A 401 -30.98 12.00 8.68
CA ARG A 401 -32.42 12.09 8.36
C ARG A 401 -33.16 10.81 8.72
N ILE A 402 -32.59 9.64 8.39
CA ILE A 402 -33.18 8.33 8.72
C ILE A 402 -33.33 8.18 10.24
N ILE A 403 -32.26 8.46 11.01
CA ILE A 403 -32.31 8.39 12.48
C ILE A 403 -33.44 9.28 13.00
N LYS A 404 -33.50 10.54 12.58
CA LYS A 404 -34.49 11.49 13.03
C LYS A 404 -35.93 11.08 12.63
N ALA A 405 -36.11 10.51 11.45
CA ALA A 405 -37.43 10.02 11.01
C ALA A 405 -37.93 8.85 11.86
N LEU A 406 -37.03 7.91 12.18
CA LEU A 406 -37.30 6.78 13.06
C LEU A 406 -37.63 7.25 14.49
N GLU A 407 -36.86 8.18 15.03
CA GLU A 407 -37.12 8.78 16.37
C GLU A 407 -38.48 9.51 16.40
N ASN A 408 -38.82 10.28 15.38
CA ASN A 408 -40.12 10.95 15.24
C ASN A 408 -41.28 9.95 15.13
N ALA A 409 -41.05 8.77 14.60
CA ALA A 409 -42.02 7.66 14.56
C ALA A 409 -42.12 6.90 15.89
N GLY A 410 -41.34 7.31 16.93
CA GLY A 410 -41.39 6.76 18.28
C GLY A 410 -40.41 5.58 18.50
N PHE A 411 -39.48 5.34 17.60
CA PHE A 411 -38.47 4.30 17.78
C PHE A 411 -37.22 4.86 18.49
N VAL A 412 -36.63 4.03 19.35
CA VAL A 412 -35.31 4.30 19.92
C VAL A 412 -34.28 3.60 18.99
N VAL A 413 -33.41 4.40 18.43
CA VAL A 413 -32.43 3.93 17.45
C VAL A 413 -31.07 3.78 18.10
N ASP A 414 -30.54 2.56 18.10
CA ASP A 414 -29.17 2.27 18.52
C ASP A 414 -28.31 2.08 17.26
N LYS A 415 -27.36 2.99 17.06
CA LYS A 415 -26.41 2.90 15.93
C LYS A 415 -25.42 1.75 16.18
N ILE A 416 -25.26 0.85 15.19
CA ILE A 416 -24.29 -0.23 15.22
C ILE A 416 -23.03 0.20 14.48
N TYR A 417 -23.16 0.68 13.25
CA TYR A 417 -22.08 1.29 12.46
C TYR A 417 -22.64 2.21 11.39
#